data_cd87de64f4bc4653693a07679e3ad964
#
_entry.id   cd87de64f4bc4653693a07679e3ad964
#
_cell.length_a   1.000
_cell.length_b   1.000
_cell.length_c   1.000
_cell.angle_alpha   90.00
_cell.angle_beta   90.00
_cell.angle_gamma   90.00
#
_symmetry.space_group_name_H-M   'P 1'
#
loop_
_entity.id
_entity.type
_entity.pdbx_description
1 polymer ?
#
loop_
_entity_poly.entity_id
_entity_poly.type
_entity_poly.pdbx_seq_one_letter_code
_entity_poly.pdbx_strand_id
1 'polypeptide(L)'
;MLIRTATIEDLDAVTAVEAECFPPTEAATRSDFKQRLAHYSNHFWLMFDEDKLIAFVDGMVTDMADLTDEMYEHAALHKEDGTWQMIFGVNTIPEYRRHGYAGTLIQRAISDARAQGRKGLVLTCKDKLIHYYAKFGFVNEGVSASVHGNVTWYQMRLSF
;
A
#
# COMPACT_ATOMS: atom_id res chain seq x y z
N MET A 1 1.58 -0.35 -20.24
CA MET A 1 0.94 0.15 -19.02
C MET A 1 1.62 1.44 -18.55
N LEU A 2 0.85 2.43 -18.20
CA LEU A 2 1.39 3.66 -17.61
C LEU A 2 1.45 3.53 -16.09
N ILE A 3 2.60 3.85 -15.49
CA ILE A 3 2.77 3.92 -14.03
C ILE A 3 3.09 5.38 -13.66
N ARG A 4 2.35 5.93 -12.72
CA ARG A 4 2.61 7.25 -12.14
C ARG A 4 2.17 7.32 -10.70
N THR A 5 2.59 8.37 -10.00
CA THR A 5 2.04 8.67 -8.67
C THR A 5 0.71 9.41 -8.82
N ALA A 6 -0.07 9.45 -7.73
CA ALA A 6 -1.42 9.98 -7.75
C ALA A 6 -1.48 11.50 -7.57
N THR A 7 -2.65 12.04 -7.88
CA THR A 7 -3.08 13.38 -7.48
C THR A 7 -4.45 13.26 -6.83
N ILE A 8 -4.98 14.36 -6.27
CA ILE A 8 -6.33 14.35 -5.67
C ILE A 8 -7.42 13.99 -6.69
N GLU A 9 -7.17 14.21 -7.98
CA GLU A 9 -8.11 13.87 -9.04
C GLU A 9 -8.32 12.37 -9.22
N ASP A 10 -7.44 11.55 -8.66
CA ASP A 10 -7.54 10.09 -8.72
C ASP A 10 -8.44 9.51 -7.63
N LEU A 11 -9.04 10.33 -6.78
CA LEU A 11 -9.80 9.91 -5.61
C LEU A 11 -10.89 8.89 -5.93
N ASP A 12 -11.73 9.17 -6.92
CA ASP A 12 -12.86 8.28 -7.25
C ASP A 12 -12.36 6.96 -7.84
N ALA A 13 -11.32 7.00 -8.66
CA ALA A 13 -10.76 5.81 -9.29
C ALA A 13 -10.12 4.88 -8.25
N VAL A 14 -9.31 5.40 -7.32
CA VAL A 14 -8.68 4.56 -6.28
C VAL A 14 -9.74 3.98 -5.34
N THR A 15 -10.76 4.76 -5.00
CA THR A 15 -11.86 4.30 -4.15
C THR A 15 -12.59 3.10 -4.80
N ALA A 16 -12.88 3.21 -6.09
CA ALA A 16 -13.57 2.15 -6.83
C ALA A 16 -12.73 0.87 -6.93
N VAL A 17 -11.44 1.00 -7.20
CA VAL A 17 -10.52 -0.16 -7.27
C VAL A 17 -10.42 -0.86 -5.91
N GLU A 18 -10.28 -0.11 -4.84
CA GLU A 18 -10.23 -0.68 -3.49
C GLU A 18 -11.50 -1.48 -3.18
N ALA A 19 -12.67 -0.93 -3.51
CA ALA A 19 -13.96 -1.58 -3.28
C ALA A 19 -14.11 -2.89 -4.07
N GLU A 20 -13.49 -2.98 -5.25
CA GLU A 20 -13.46 -4.22 -6.02
C GLU A 20 -12.50 -5.27 -5.43
N CYS A 21 -11.43 -4.83 -4.77
CA CYS A 21 -10.35 -5.71 -4.30
C CYS A 21 -10.56 -6.25 -2.89
N PHE A 22 -11.31 -5.54 -2.03
CA PHE A 22 -11.46 -5.89 -0.62
C PHE A 22 -12.91 -5.88 -0.19
N PRO A 23 -13.28 -6.74 0.80
CA PRO A 23 -14.61 -6.71 1.38
C PRO A 23 -14.83 -5.39 2.16
N PRO A 24 -16.09 -4.96 2.37
CA PRO A 24 -16.37 -3.68 3.04
C PRO A 24 -15.74 -3.53 4.43
N THR A 25 -15.52 -4.64 5.15
CA THR A 25 -14.88 -4.63 6.48
C THR A 25 -13.39 -4.30 6.42
N GLU A 26 -12.75 -4.41 5.25
CA GLU A 26 -11.31 -4.19 5.06
C GLU A 26 -11.02 -3.00 4.16
N ALA A 27 -11.92 -2.69 3.22
CA ALA A 27 -11.69 -1.63 2.24
C ALA A 27 -11.65 -0.25 2.90
N ALA A 28 -10.66 0.57 2.53
CA ALA A 28 -10.64 1.97 2.89
C ALA A 28 -11.78 2.70 2.16
N THR A 29 -12.36 3.71 2.81
CA THR A 29 -13.47 4.48 2.27
C THR A 29 -12.98 5.65 1.41
N ARG A 30 -13.92 6.26 0.67
CA ARG A 30 -13.63 7.47 -0.09
C ARG A 30 -13.10 8.59 0.83
N SER A 31 -13.67 8.72 2.02
CA SER A 31 -13.22 9.71 3.00
C SER A 31 -11.78 9.44 3.45
N ASP A 32 -11.43 8.18 3.67
CA ASP A 32 -10.05 7.79 4.01
C ASP A 32 -9.09 8.17 2.89
N PHE A 33 -9.42 7.84 1.64
CA PHE A 33 -8.57 8.15 0.49
C PHE A 33 -8.44 9.65 0.25
N LYS A 34 -9.50 10.41 0.50
CA LYS A 34 -9.44 11.87 0.38
C LYS A 34 -8.36 12.44 1.31
N GLN A 35 -8.32 11.96 2.56
CA GLN A 35 -7.31 12.38 3.52
C GLN A 35 -5.91 11.91 3.13
N ARG A 36 -5.79 10.66 2.70
CA ARG A 36 -4.50 10.11 2.27
C ARG A 36 -3.92 10.85 1.08
N LEU A 37 -4.74 11.12 0.06
CA LEU A 37 -4.30 11.86 -1.12
C LEU A 37 -3.93 13.31 -0.79
N ALA A 38 -4.61 13.92 0.20
CA ALA A 38 -4.27 15.26 0.64
C ALA A 38 -2.90 15.32 1.31
N HIS A 39 -2.49 14.25 2.00
CA HIS A 39 -1.24 14.21 2.77
C HIS A 39 -0.08 13.55 2.04
N TYR A 40 -0.33 12.51 1.25
CA TYR A 40 0.76 11.74 0.63
C TYR A 40 0.41 11.12 -0.73
N SER A 41 -0.21 11.90 -1.62
CA SER A 41 -0.53 11.44 -2.98
C SER A 41 0.70 10.91 -3.73
N ASN A 42 1.89 11.41 -3.43
CA ASN A 42 3.16 10.98 -4.02
C ASN A 42 3.63 9.59 -3.52
N HIS A 43 2.92 8.99 -2.56
CA HIS A 43 3.16 7.63 -2.09
C HIS A 43 2.01 6.69 -2.47
N PHE A 44 1.34 7.02 -3.56
CA PHE A 44 0.41 6.16 -4.29
C PHE A 44 1.03 5.87 -5.64
N TRP A 45 1.24 4.61 -5.96
CA TRP A 45 1.76 4.15 -7.25
C TRP A 45 0.61 3.54 -8.03
N LEU A 46 0.24 4.18 -9.14
CA LEU A 46 -0.92 3.82 -9.94
C LEU A 46 -0.50 3.21 -11.27
N MET A 47 -1.22 2.18 -11.70
CA MET A 47 -1.01 1.58 -13.01
C MET A 47 -2.28 1.69 -13.85
N PHE A 48 -2.13 2.21 -15.08
CA PHE A 48 -3.24 2.42 -16.01
C PHE A 48 -3.07 1.57 -17.26
N ASP A 49 -4.17 0.97 -17.70
CA ASP A 49 -4.30 0.42 -19.05
C ASP A 49 -5.11 1.46 -19.83
N GLU A 50 -4.42 2.22 -20.70
CA GLU A 50 -4.97 3.42 -21.32
C GLU A 50 -5.49 4.38 -20.23
N ASP A 51 -6.80 4.65 -20.18
CA ASP A 51 -7.38 5.57 -19.19
C ASP A 51 -7.93 4.85 -17.95
N LYS A 52 -7.85 3.53 -17.91
CA LYS A 52 -8.43 2.73 -16.83
C LYS A 52 -7.39 2.43 -15.74
N LEU A 53 -7.68 2.83 -14.51
CA LEU A 53 -6.87 2.42 -13.36
C LEU A 53 -7.12 0.94 -13.09
N ILE A 54 -6.07 0.12 -13.15
CA ILE A 54 -6.17 -1.33 -13.00
C ILE A 54 -5.51 -1.86 -11.73
N ALA A 55 -4.60 -1.10 -11.16
CA ALA A 55 -3.84 -1.51 -9.97
C ALA A 55 -3.27 -0.30 -9.27
N PHE A 56 -3.12 -0.39 -7.96
CA PHE A 56 -2.36 0.61 -7.22
C PHE A 56 -1.81 0.06 -5.91
N VAL A 57 -0.76 0.70 -5.43
CA VAL A 57 -0.14 0.46 -4.13
C VAL A 57 -0.06 1.80 -3.41
N ASP A 58 -0.38 1.84 -2.13
CA ASP A 58 -0.34 3.07 -1.35
C ASP A 58 0.16 2.84 0.08
N GLY A 59 0.68 3.89 0.69
CA GLY A 59 1.04 3.88 2.10
C GLY A 59 1.74 5.16 2.51
N MET A 60 1.69 5.46 3.82
CA MET A 60 2.36 6.64 4.37
C MET A 60 3.82 6.37 4.68
N VAL A 61 4.56 7.45 4.93
CA VAL A 61 5.92 7.40 5.47
C VAL A 61 5.88 7.83 6.93
N THR A 62 6.69 7.20 7.77
CA THR A 62 6.72 7.46 9.20
C THR A 62 8.08 7.09 9.80
N ASP A 63 8.38 7.64 10.98
CA ASP A 63 9.54 7.21 11.77
C ASP A 63 9.25 5.99 12.64
N MET A 64 7.98 5.60 12.78
CA MET A 64 7.60 4.43 13.55
C MET A 64 8.02 3.15 12.84
N ALA A 65 8.59 2.20 13.60
CA ALA A 65 9.09 0.96 13.03
C ALA A 65 7.98 -0.02 12.63
N ASP A 66 6.85 0.02 13.35
CA ASP A 66 5.75 -0.93 13.13
C ASP A 66 4.53 -0.25 12.52
N LEU A 67 3.84 -0.99 11.64
CA LEU A 67 2.60 -0.52 11.04
C LEU A 67 1.45 -0.74 12.03
N THR A 68 0.70 0.34 12.32
CA THR A 68 -0.40 0.33 13.29
C THR A 68 -1.73 0.67 12.63
N ASP A 69 -2.83 0.26 13.24
CA ASP A 69 -4.17 0.56 12.74
C ASP A 69 -4.47 2.07 12.71
N GLU A 70 -3.89 2.86 13.62
CA GLU A 70 -4.03 4.31 13.61
C GLU A 70 -3.59 4.94 12.29
N MET A 71 -2.57 4.38 11.66
CA MET A 71 -2.03 4.92 10.40
C MET A 71 -3.06 4.86 9.27
N TYR A 72 -3.92 3.83 9.26
CA TYR A 72 -4.98 3.72 8.25
C TYR A 72 -6.03 4.81 8.39
N GLU A 73 -6.30 5.25 9.61
CA GLU A 73 -7.37 6.18 9.95
C GLU A 73 -6.94 7.63 10.03
N HIS A 74 -5.63 7.88 10.23
CA HIS A 74 -5.09 9.21 10.50
C HIS A 74 -3.95 9.56 9.53
N ALA A 75 -4.31 10.00 8.34
CA ALA A 75 -3.35 10.36 7.30
C ALA A 75 -2.38 11.48 7.74
N ALA A 76 -2.79 12.32 8.71
CA ALA A 76 -1.96 13.37 9.24
C ALA A 76 -0.73 12.85 10.02
N LEU A 77 -0.69 11.55 10.34
CA LEU A 77 0.51 10.92 10.93
C LEU A 77 1.65 10.77 9.93
N HIS A 78 1.38 10.97 8.64
CA HIS A 78 2.41 10.91 7.60
C HIS A 78 3.52 11.93 7.87
N LYS A 79 4.76 11.47 7.73
CA LYS A 79 5.95 12.29 7.86
C LYS A 79 6.81 12.10 6.62
N GLU A 80 6.83 13.09 5.74
CA GLU A 80 7.46 12.96 4.41
C GLU A 80 8.95 12.62 4.49
N ASP A 81 9.67 13.08 5.50
CA ASP A 81 11.09 12.77 5.71
C ASP A 81 11.31 11.59 6.66
N GLY A 82 10.28 10.77 6.86
CA GLY A 82 10.33 9.62 7.77
C GLY A 82 11.22 8.48 7.30
N THR A 83 11.47 7.55 8.22
CA THR A 83 12.41 6.45 8.06
C THR A 83 11.86 5.29 7.23
N TRP A 84 10.57 4.97 7.39
CA TRP A 84 9.95 3.77 6.84
C TRP A 84 8.80 4.09 5.90
N GLN A 85 8.79 3.44 4.74
CA GLN A 85 7.64 3.47 3.84
C GLN A 85 6.69 2.36 4.28
N MET A 86 5.50 2.74 4.77
CA MET A 86 4.43 1.77 5.03
C MET A 86 3.73 1.45 3.72
N ILE A 87 3.24 0.21 3.59
CA ILE A 87 2.39 -0.22 2.48
C ILE A 87 1.06 -0.65 3.06
N PHE A 88 -0.01 0.05 2.71
CA PHE A 88 -1.36 -0.23 3.22
C PHE A 88 -2.13 -1.16 2.31
N GLY A 89 -2.18 -0.86 1.02
CA GLY A 89 -2.94 -1.64 0.07
C GLY A 89 -2.10 -2.02 -1.14
N VAL A 90 -2.32 -3.26 -1.59
CA VAL A 90 -1.77 -3.77 -2.85
C VAL A 90 -2.98 -4.28 -3.63
N ASN A 91 -3.36 -3.54 -4.68
CA ASN A 91 -4.63 -3.71 -5.37
C ASN A 91 -4.41 -4.02 -6.84
N THR A 92 -5.09 -5.04 -7.34
CA THR A 92 -5.24 -5.30 -8.78
C THR A 92 -6.68 -5.75 -9.01
N ILE A 93 -7.41 -5.07 -9.91
CA ILE A 93 -8.79 -5.47 -10.21
C ILE A 93 -8.80 -6.90 -10.76
N PRO A 94 -9.86 -7.69 -10.49
CA PRO A 94 -9.87 -9.11 -10.77
C PRO A 94 -9.47 -9.50 -12.19
N GLU A 95 -9.96 -8.79 -13.20
CA GLU A 95 -9.70 -9.11 -14.61
C GLU A 95 -8.24 -8.92 -15.06
N TYR A 96 -7.43 -8.19 -14.26
CA TYR A 96 -6.01 -7.95 -14.55
C TYR A 96 -5.06 -8.72 -13.65
N ARG A 97 -5.59 -9.60 -12.79
CA ARG A 97 -4.76 -10.41 -11.89
C ARG A 97 -3.98 -11.48 -12.66
N ARG A 98 -2.94 -12.01 -12.02
CA ARG A 98 -2.08 -13.08 -12.55
C ARG A 98 -1.23 -12.67 -13.77
N HIS A 99 -0.96 -11.36 -13.90
CA HIS A 99 -0.07 -10.83 -14.93
C HIS A 99 1.18 -10.17 -14.34
N GLY A 100 1.36 -10.22 -13.02
CA GLY A 100 2.54 -9.63 -12.36
C GLY A 100 2.47 -8.12 -12.16
N TYR A 101 1.33 -7.49 -12.38
CA TYR A 101 1.20 -6.03 -12.27
C TYR A 101 1.42 -5.51 -10.85
N ALA A 102 0.85 -6.18 -9.84
CA ALA A 102 1.07 -5.82 -8.45
C ALA A 102 2.57 -5.89 -8.10
N GLY A 103 3.25 -6.93 -8.56
CA GLY A 103 4.69 -7.08 -8.36
C GLY A 103 5.48 -5.94 -8.97
N THR A 104 5.10 -5.49 -10.16
CA THR A 104 5.74 -4.34 -10.81
C THR A 104 5.59 -3.08 -9.97
N LEU A 105 4.40 -2.84 -9.41
CA LEU A 105 4.16 -1.68 -8.55
C LEU A 105 4.90 -1.78 -7.22
N ILE A 106 4.97 -2.97 -6.62
CA ILE A 106 5.75 -3.21 -5.40
C ILE A 106 7.22 -2.90 -5.67
N GLN A 107 7.78 -3.35 -6.77
CA GLN A 107 9.16 -3.06 -7.14
C GLN A 107 9.38 -1.55 -7.35
N ARG A 108 8.43 -0.84 -7.92
CA ARG A 108 8.51 0.62 -8.06
C ARG A 108 8.51 1.30 -6.70
N ALA A 109 7.64 0.88 -5.78
CA ALA A 109 7.62 1.43 -4.43
C ALA A 109 8.94 1.18 -3.70
N ILE A 110 9.51 -0.02 -3.83
CA ILE A 110 10.81 -0.37 -3.26
C ILE A 110 11.91 0.52 -3.83
N SER A 111 11.95 0.69 -5.14
CA SER A 111 12.94 1.51 -5.83
C SER A 111 12.87 2.97 -5.39
N ASP A 112 11.65 3.52 -5.31
CA ASP A 112 11.45 4.92 -4.90
C ASP A 112 11.85 5.13 -3.43
N ALA A 113 11.45 4.20 -2.54
CA ALA A 113 11.83 4.28 -1.12
C ALA A 113 13.37 4.24 -0.95
N ARG A 114 14.04 3.39 -1.71
CA ARG A 114 15.51 3.31 -1.69
C ARG A 114 16.15 4.62 -2.17
N ALA A 115 15.65 5.15 -3.28
CA ALA A 115 16.13 6.42 -3.84
C ALA A 115 15.90 7.60 -2.89
N GLN A 116 14.85 7.55 -2.07
CA GLN A 116 14.52 8.57 -1.08
C GLN A 116 15.33 8.44 0.21
N GLY A 117 16.17 7.40 0.33
CA GLY A 117 17.01 7.21 1.51
C GLY A 117 16.32 6.60 2.72
N ARG A 118 15.16 5.96 2.54
CA ARG A 118 14.45 5.28 3.61
C ARG A 118 15.21 4.03 4.05
N LYS A 119 14.93 3.53 5.25
CA LYS A 119 15.54 2.28 5.73
C LYS A 119 14.87 1.04 5.17
N GLY A 120 13.67 1.15 4.67
CA GLY A 120 12.95 0.04 4.06
C GLY A 120 11.45 0.25 4.03
N LEU A 121 10.72 -0.86 3.86
CA LEU A 121 9.27 -0.86 3.76
C LEU A 121 8.67 -1.85 4.75
N VAL A 122 7.47 -1.54 5.23
CA VAL A 122 6.73 -2.39 6.18
C VAL A 122 5.31 -2.56 5.67
N LEU A 123 4.80 -3.78 5.72
CA LEU A 123 3.42 -4.08 5.40
C LEU A 123 2.83 -5.09 6.37
N THR A 124 1.52 -5.23 6.37
CA THR A 124 0.84 -6.36 7.02
C THR A 124 0.07 -7.13 5.96
N CYS A 125 -0.01 -8.45 6.11
CA CYS A 125 -0.70 -9.31 5.18
C CYS A 125 -1.34 -10.50 5.88
N LYS A 126 -2.29 -11.14 5.19
CA LYS A 126 -2.85 -12.42 5.62
C LYS A 126 -1.81 -13.51 5.42
N ASP A 127 -1.93 -14.61 6.18
CA ASP A 127 -0.95 -15.71 6.17
C ASP A 127 -0.71 -16.29 4.77
N LYS A 128 -1.73 -16.40 3.95
CA LYS A 128 -1.63 -16.93 2.58
C LYS A 128 -0.76 -16.07 1.65
N LEU A 129 -0.46 -14.82 2.02
CA LEU A 129 0.36 -13.91 1.22
C LEU A 129 1.80 -13.76 1.73
N ILE A 130 2.15 -14.38 2.84
CA ILE A 130 3.51 -14.30 3.40
C ILE A 130 4.55 -14.74 2.36
N HIS A 131 4.32 -15.89 1.72
CA HIS A 131 5.23 -16.41 0.71
C HIS A 131 5.35 -15.48 -0.50
N TYR A 132 4.24 -14.87 -0.90
CA TYR A 132 4.22 -13.92 -2.01
C TYR A 132 5.14 -12.72 -1.75
N TYR A 133 4.99 -12.09 -0.59
CA TYR A 133 5.81 -10.92 -0.25
C TYR A 133 7.26 -11.28 0.04
N ALA A 134 7.53 -12.49 0.53
CA ALA A 134 8.89 -12.97 0.75
C ALA A 134 9.71 -12.96 -0.54
N LYS A 135 9.09 -13.13 -1.71
CA LYS A 135 9.77 -13.09 -3.00
C LYS A 135 10.39 -11.73 -3.31
N PHE A 136 9.86 -10.65 -2.72
CA PHE A 136 10.40 -9.30 -2.90
C PHE A 136 11.47 -8.95 -1.87
N GLY A 137 11.73 -9.84 -0.92
CA GLY A 137 12.71 -9.63 0.13
C GLY A 137 12.11 -9.25 1.49
N PHE A 138 10.78 -9.23 1.61
CA PHE A 138 10.13 -8.99 2.91
C PHE A 138 10.30 -10.20 3.81
N VAL A 139 10.62 -9.93 5.08
CA VAL A 139 10.79 -10.95 6.13
C VAL A 139 9.59 -10.91 7.06
N ASN A 140 9.02 -12.09 7.34
CA ASN A 140 7.89 -12.21 8.26
C ASN A 140 8.37 -11.95 9.70
N GLU A 141 7.76 -10.97 10.36
CA GLU A 141 8.06 -10.60 11.75
C GLU A 141 7.03 -11.15 12.74
N GLY A 142 6.09 -11.98 12.27
CA GLY A 142 5.09 -12.59 13.11
C GLY A 142 3.75 -11.85 13.12
N VAL A 143 2.86 -12.29 14.01
CA VAL A 143 1.51 -11.74 14.12
C VAL A 143 1.58 -10.27 14.54
N SER A 144 0.92 -9.42 13.77
CA SER A 144 0.78 -7.99 14.03
C SER A 144 -0.25 -7.73 15.14
N ALA A 145 -0.14 -6.58 15.80
CA ALA A 145 -1.15 -6.09 16.74
C ALA A 145 -2.42 -5.59 16.03
N SER A 146 -2.43 -5.52 14.69
CA SER A 146 -3.59 -5.06 13.93
C SER A 146 -4.80 -5.97 14.12
N VAL A 147 -5.97 -5.34 14.29
CA VAL A 147 -7.26 -6.04 14.36
C VAL A 147 -8.19 -5.62 13.22
N HIS A 148 -7.64 -4.99 12.19
CA HIS A 148 -8.39 -4.49 11.04
C HIS A 148 -9.21 -5.60 10.38
N GLY A 149 -10.52 -5.38 10.24
CA GLY A 149 -11.44 -6.35 9.62
C GLY A 149 -11.61 -7.66 10.39
N ASN A 150 -11.21 -7.74 11.66
CA ASN A 150 -11.25 -8.96 12.48
C ASN A 150 -10.47 -10.12 11.87
N VAL A 151 -9.36 -9.82 11.22
CA VAL A 151 -8.48 -10.78 10.55
C VAL A 151 -7.13 -10.81 11.27
N THR A 152 -6.46 -11.96 11.26
CA THR A 152 -5.08 -12.06 11.73
C THR A 152 -4.14 -11.53 10.65
N TRP A 153 -3.35 -10.53 11.01
CA TRP A 153 -2.37 -9.90 10.12
C TRP A 153 -0.97 -10.21 10.57
N TYR A 154 -0.08 -10.45 9.61
CA TYR A 154 1.35 -10.68 9.85
C TYR A 154 2.12 -9.48 9.35
N GLN A 155 3.02 -8.96 10.20
CA GLN A 155 3.90 -7.86 9.77
C GLN A 155 5.09 -8.40 9.01
N MET A 156 5.40 -7.76 7.89
CA MET A 156 6.57 -8.10 7.08
C MET A 156 7.38 -6.85 6.80
N ARG A 157 8.71 -6.98 6.84
CA ARG A 157 9.64 -5.87 6.66
C ARG A 157 10.68 -6.20 5.61
N LEU A 158 10.93 -5.23 4.72
CA LEU A 158 12.07 -5.26 3.84
C LEU A 158 13.03 -4.15 4.29
N SER A 159 14.24 -4.52 4.70
CA SER A 159 15.26 -3.56 5.15
C SER A 159 16.34 -3.42 4.08
N PHE A 160 16.70 -2.19 3.81
CA PHE A 160 17.76 -1.88 2.85
C PHE A 160 19.15 -2.04 3.43
#